data_1b85684e323001de999b69e2e1dd840c
#
_entry.id   1b85684e323001de999b69e2e1dd840c
#
_cell.length_a   1.000
_cell.length_b   1.000
_cell.length_c   1.000
_cell.angle_alpha   90.00
_cell.angle_beta   90.00
_cell.angle_gamma   90.00
#
_symmetry.space_group_name_H-M   'P 1'
#
loop_
_entity.id
_entity.type
_entity.pdbx_description
1 polymer ?
#
loop_
_entity_poly.entity_id
_entity_poly.type
_entity_poly.pdbx_seq_one_letter_code
_entity_poly.pdbx_strand_id
1 'polypeptide(L)'
;ALSSAASDVYKRQASFGWHPYDENNNYRNKIIGSKINAYINLGFFLNAKLSRYCNLLVGADLTHYSNGNTHLPNAGLNTIGGRIGLVYTLNPIEESHHEIGTARSLPANQLYLSSFWQRVSYDVILYGATRAKGVMLGDEAHIFPGQFGILGFNLNPMYKFNRFLKAGISLDGQYDESANIYSDEIIQVGEEPRFYRPPLHEQIGIGLSARGEFTMPFFSINIGVGHNLFYNKGDLKGLYQILALKVSVTRNLFLHVGYQLHKFHNPNNLMLGVGHRFHN
;
A
#
# COMPACT_ATOMS: atom_id res chain seq x y z
N ALA A 1 -15.65 -2.76 -34.90
CA ALA A 1 -15.96 -3.26 -33.53
C ALA A 1 -14.94 -2.75 -32.56
N LEU A 2 -15.33 -1.80 -31.70
CA LEU A 2 -14.53 -1.37 -30.56
C LEU A 2 -14.61 -2.47 -29.50
N SER A 3 -13.66 -3.39 -29.48
CA SER A 3 -13.50 -4.26 -28.33
C SER A 3 -12.73 -3.47 -27.28
N SER A 4 -13.43 -2.85 -26.33
CA SER A 4 -12.83 -2.18 -25.20
C SER A 4 -12.38 -3.24 -24.18
N ALA A 5 -11.13 -3.67 -24.26
CA ALA A 5 -10.49 -4.33 -23.13
C ALA A 5 -9.88 -3.23 -22.25
N ALA A 6 -10.56 -2.87 -21.18
CA ALA A 6 -9.97 -2.08 -20.12
C ALA A 6 -8.95 -2.98 -19.39
N SER A 7 -7.65 -2.75 -19.60
CA SER A 7 -6.62 -3.42 -18.82
C SER A 7 -6.12 -2.48 -17.75
N ASP A 8 -6.50 -2.74 -16.51
CA ASP A 8 -5.91 -2.09 -15.34
C ASP A 8 -4.47 -2.60 -15.18
N VAL A 9 -3.50 -1.74 -15.42
CA VAL A 9 -2.11 -2.06 -15.14
C VAL A 9 -1.69 -1.32 -13.88
N TYR A 10 -1.78 -2.02 -12.76
CA TYR A 10 -1.17 -1.56 -11.52
C TYR A 10 0.29 -2.02 -11.49
N LYS A 11 1.21 -1.07 -11.48
CA LYS A 11 2.64 -1.34 -11.37
C LYS A 11 3.16 -0.81 -10.05
N ARG A 12 3.75 -1.69 -9.25
CA ARG A 12 4.64 -1.31 -8.15
C ARG A 12 6.07 -1.59 -8.57
N GLN A 13 6.90 -0.60 -8.41
CA GLN A 13 8.32 -0.68 -8.69
C GLN A 13 9.06 0.12 -7.64
N ALA A 14 10.32 -0.23 -7.39
CA ALA A 14 11.23 0.67 -6.75
C ALA A 14 11.64 1.74 -7.77
N SER A 15 11.64 2.99 -7.35
CA SER A 15 12.20 4.08 -8.14
C SER A 15 13.51 4.56 -7.52
N PHE A 16 14.45 4.93 -8.36
CA PHE A 16 15.70 5.49 -7.92
C PHE A 16 15.63 7.01 -8.01
N GLY A 17 15.72 7.69 -6.83
CA GLY A 17 15.79 9.14 -6.75
C GLY A 17 17.19 9.65 -7.05
N TRP A 18 17.32 10.41 -8.14
CA TRP A 18 18.55 11.11 -8.45
C TRP A 18 18.60 12.40 -7.62
N HIS A 19 19.67 12.62 -6.86
CA HIS A 19 19.82 13.76 -5.95
C HIS A 19 18.69 13.90 -4.91
N PRO A 20 18.53 12.95 -3.96
CA PRO A 20 17.64 13.12 -2.82
C PRO A 20 18.08 14.30 -1.95
N TYR A 21 17.31 14.61 -0.91
CA TYR A 21 17.71 15.60 0.10
C TYR A 21 19.09 15.26 0.67
N ASP A 22 19.89 16.29 0.79
CA ASP A 22 21.19 16.27 1.44
C ASP A 22 21.43 17.65 2.07
N GLU A 23 21.80 17.69 3.34
CA GLU A 23 21.95 18.93 4.09
C GLU A 23 22.98 19.89 3.48
N ASN A 24 24.02 19.35 2.85
CA ASN A 24 25.11 20.15 2.28
C ASN A 24 24.91 20.48 0.79
N ASN A 25 24.35 19.53 0.02
CA ASN A 25 24.35 19.62 -1.44
C ASN A 25 22.96 19.86 -2.03
N ASN A 26 21.88 19.45 -1.34
CA ASN A 26 20.50 19.55 -1.85
C ASN A 26 19.47 19.81 -0.75
N TYR A 27 19.71 20.77 0.11
CA TYR A 27 18.84 21.15 1.24
C TYR A 27 17.47 21.70 0.83
N ARG A 28 17.31 22.10 -0.43
CA ARG A 28 16.04 22.61 -0.97
C ARG A 28 15.07 21.51 -1.38
N ASN A 29 15.52 20.25 -1.53
CA ASN A 29 14.65 19.14 -1.88
C ASN A 29 13.88 18.68 -0.64
N LYS A 30 12.65 19.17 -0.48
CA LYS A 30 11.76 18.79 0.62
C LYS A 30 10.84 17.62 0.27
N ILE A 31 10.98 17.02 -0.91
CA ILE A 31 10.06 16.02 -1.45
C ILE A 31 10.58 14.61 -1.24
N ILE A 32 11.86 14.35 -1.56
CA ILE A 32 12.47 13.02 -1.59
C ILE A 32 13.69 13.00 -0.69
N GLY A 33 13.62 12.24 0.42
CA GLY A 33 14.70 12.10 1.39
C GLY A 33 15.57 10.85 1.21
N SER A 34 15.27 9.97 0.24
CA SER A 34 16.04 8.75 0.02
C SER A 34 16.28 8.44 -1.45
N LYS A 35 17.36 7.70 -1.74
CA LYS A 35 17.66 7.23 -3.10
C LYS A 35 16.66 6.18 -3.59
N ILE A 36 16.17 5.33 -2.69
CA ILE A 36 15.20 4.28 -3.02
C ILE A 36 13.83 4.70 -2.52
N ASN A 37 12.86 4.73 -3.42
CA ASN A 37 11.49 5.12 -3.13
C ASN A 37 10.51 4.08 -3.68
N ALA A 38 9.38 3.91 -3.02
CA ALA A 38 8.27 3.16 -3.57
C ALA A 38 7.64 3.96 -4.72
N TYR A 39 7.33 3.27 -5.78
CA TYR A 39 6.62 3.78 -6.95
C TYR A 39 5.29 3.04 -7.07
N ILE A 40 4.20 3.77 -6.98
CA ILE A 40 2.85 3.25 -7.14
C ILE A 40 2.25 3.95 -8.35
N ASN A 41 1.85 3.17 -9.36
CA ASN A 41 1.18 3.69 -10.55
C ASN A 41 -0.16 2.98 -10.73
N LEU A 42 -1.22 3.74 -10.85
CA LEU A 42 -2.56 3.26 -11.18
C LEU A 42 -2.94 3.88 -12.52
N GLY A 43 -3.16 3.05 -13.55
CA GLY A 43 -3.50 3.53 -14.88
C GLY A 43 -4.69 2.80 -15.48
N PHE A 44 -5.50 3.54 -16.22
CA PHE A 44 -6.60 3.03 -17.02
C PHE A 44 -6.25 3.21 -18.50
N PHE A 45 -6.31 2.11 -19.25
CA PHE A 45 -5.94 2.10 -20.66
C PHE A 45 -7.05 1.49 -21.49
N LEU A 46 -7.41 2.20 -22.55
CA LEU A 46 -8.27 1.68 -23.62
C LEU A 46 -7.37 1.14 -24.72
N ASN A 47 -7.60 -0.10 -25.10
CA ASN A 47 -6.90 -0.75 -26.20
C ASN A 47 -7.86 -0.89 -27.38
N ALA A 48 -7.65 -0.09 -28.42
CA ALA A 48 -8.46 -0.10 -29.63
C ALA A 48 -7.72 -0.84 -30.75
N LYS A 49 -8.31 -1.91 -31.27
CA LYS A 49 -7.77 -2.69 -32.40
C LYS A 49 -7.95 -1.87 -33.67
N LEU A 50 -6.84 -1.37 -34.22
CA LEU A 50 -6.83 -0.66 -35.54
C LEU A 50 -6.73 -1.63 -36.70
N SER A 51 -5.95 -2.70 -36.54
CA SER A 51 -5.79 -3.75 -37.54
C SER A 51 -5.40 -5.06 -36.86
N ARG A 52 -5.24 -6.15 -37.61
CA ARG A 52 -4.71 -7.42 -37.07
C ARG A 52 -3.27 -7.29 -36.50
N TYR A 53 -2.53 -6.29 -36.96
CA TYR A 53 -1.14 -6.06 -36.55
C TYR A 53 -0.96 -4.89 -35.60
N CYS A 54 -1.95 -4.00 -35.49
CA CYS A 54 -1.78 -2.73 -34.78
C CYS A 54 -2.93 -2.43 -33.86
N ASN A 55 -2.59 -2.09 -32.61
CA ASN A 55 -3.53 -1.60 -31.61
C ASN A 55 -3.11 -0.20 -31.17
N LEU A 56 -4.09 0.67 -30.95
CA LEU A 56 -3.92 1.96 -30.31
C LEU A 56 -4.20 1.81 -28.82
N LEU A 57 -3.24 2.22 -28.00
CA LEU A 57 -3.38 2.30 -26.55
C LEU A 57 -3.54 3.76 -26.15
N VAL A 58 -4.63 4.10 -25.49
CA VAL A 58 -4.87 5.45 -24.93
C VAL A 58 -5.26 5.31 -23.47
N GLY A 59 -4.66 6.09 -22.60
CA GLY A 59 -4.97 5.99 -21.18
C GLY A 59 -4.48 7.16 -20.37
N ALA A 60 -4.84 7.12 -19.09
CA ALA A 60 -4.38 8.04 -18.08
C ALA A 60 -3.86 7.26 -16.87
N ASP A 61 -2.88 7.81 -16.19
CA ASP A 61 -2.31 7.22 -14.99
C ASP A 61 -2.11 8.23 -13.87
N LEU A 62 -2.18 7.71 -12.65
CA LEU A 62 -1.84 8.39 -11.41
C LEU A 62 -0.60 7.71 -10.84
N THR A 63 0.40 8.49 -10.49
CA THR A 63 1.63 7.95 -9.93
C THR A 63 1.96 8.61 -8.60
N HIS A 64 2.37 7.80 -7.64
CA HIS A 64 2.84 8.25 -6.34
C HIS A 64 4.25 7.73 -6.08
N TYR A 65 5.14 8.62 -5.63
CA TYR A 65 6.49 8.30 -5.19
C TYR A 65 6.64 8.69 -3.73
N SER A 66 7.12 7.80 -2.88
CA SER A 66 7.49 8.10 -1.49
C SER A 66 8.41 7.03 -0.92
N ASN A 67 9.10 7.35 0.16
CA ASN A 67 9.91 6.37 0.87
C ASN A 67 9.20 5.75 2.10
N GLY A 68 7.90 6.05 2.30
CA GLY A 68 7.14 5.51 3.43
C GLY A 68 7.60 6.01 4.79
N ASN A 69 8.14 7.22 4.87
CA ASN A 69 8.71 7.84 6.07
C ASN A 69 9.96 7.13 6.63
N THR A 70 10.61 6.28 5.84
CA THR A 70 11.89 5.70 6.25
C THR A 70 13.00 6.74 6.38
N HIS A 71 12.91 7.85 5.62
CA HIS A 71 13.81 9.00 5.67
C HIS A 71 13.02 10.29 5.48
N LEU A 72 13.43 11.35 6.17
CA LEU A 72 12.87 12.70 5.98
C LEU A 72 13.85 13.56 5.17
N PRO A 73 13.32 14.52 4.37
CA PRO A 73 11.90 14.83 4.12
C PRO A 73 11.23 13.79 3.25
N ASN A 74 9.92 13.61 3.40
CA ASN A 74 9.10 12.71 2.58
C ASN A 74 7.72 13.32 2.34
N ALA A 75 7.67 14.45 1.64
CA ALA A 75 6.40 15.02 1.20
C ALA A 75 5.70 14.15 0.14
N GLY A 76 6.48 13.29 -0.54
CA GLY A 76 6.02 12.47 -1.66
C GLY A 76 5.77 13.29 -2.93
N LEU A 77 5.73 12.60 -4.05
CA LEU A 77 5.44 13.21 -5.35
C LEU A 77 4.26 12.49 -5.99
N ASN A 78 3.20 13.24 -6.28
CA ASN A 78 2.03 12.75 -7.00
C ASN A 78 2.01 13.34 -8.39
N THR A 79 1.82 12.50 -9.42
CA THR A 79 1.71 12.94 -10.81
C THR A 79 0.49 12.34 -11.47
N ILE A 80 -0.09 13.10 -12.39
CA ILE A 80 -1.15 12.64 -13.30
C ILE A 80 -0.56 12.65 -14.69
N GLY A 81 -0.65 11.54 -15.39
CA GLY A 81 -0.11 11.38 -16.74
C GLY A 81 -1.14 10.90 -17.74
N GLY A 82 -0.95 11.27 -19.01
CA GLY A 82 -1.64 10.68 -20.15
C GLY A 82 -0.68 9.89 -21.01
N ARG A 83 -1.14 8.77 -21.59
CA ARG A 83 -0.35 7.95 -22.49
C ARG A 83 -1.10 7.68 -23.79
N ILE A 84 -0.36 7.78 -24.87
CA ILE A 84 -0.79 7.30 -26.20
C ILE A 84 0.32 6.40 -26.71
N GLY A 85 -0.03 5.23 -27.18
CA GLY A 85 0.93 4.25 -27.70
C GLY A 85 0.35 3.43 -28.83
N LEU A 86 1.22 2.97 -29.72
CA LEU A 86 0.91 2.00 -30.75
C LEU A 86 1.59 0.68 -30.40
N VAL A 87 0.82 -0.38 -30.36
CA VAL A 87 1.32 -1.76 -30.15
C VAL A 87 1.26 -2.49 -31.47
N TYR A 88 2.43 -2.83 -32.01
CA TYR A 88 2.54 -3.60 -33.22
C TYR A 88 2.89 -5.04 -32.90
N THR A 89 2.10 -5.99 -33.43
CA THR A 89 2.30 -7.43 -33.24
C THR A 89 2.91 -8.02 -34.50
N LEU A 90 4.15 -8.50 -34.40
CA LEU A 90 4.90 -9.04 -35.53
C LEU A 90 4.25 -10.30 -36.15
N ASN A 91 3.76 -11.19 -35.29
CA ASN A 91 3.10 -12.43 -35.71
C ASN A 91 1.73 -12.52 -35.04
N PRO A 92 0.69 -11.88 -35.60
CA PRO A 92 -0.65 -12.03 -35.07
C PRO A 92 -1.07 -13.49 -35.28
N ILE A 93 -1.27 -14.20 -34.20
CA ILE A 93 -1.92 -15.50 -34.21
C ILE A 93 -3.32 -15.25 -34.79
N GLU A 94 -3.68 -15.93 -35.88
CA GLU A 94 -5.06 -15.94 -36.35
C GLU A 94 -5.92 -16.33 -35.16
N GLU A 95 -6.74 -15.39 -34.68
CA GLU A 95 -7.79 -15.68 -33.72
C GLU A 95 -8.70 -16.71 -34.46
N SER A 96 -8.36 -18.00 -34.38
CA SER A 96 -9.42 -19.00 -34.38
C SER A 96 -10.36 -18.49 -33.28
N HIS A 97 -11.63 -18.34 -33.54
CA HIS A 97 -12.67 -17.91 -32.61
C HIS A 97 -12.64 -18.75 -31.31
N HIS A 98 -11.50 -18.75 -30.63
CA HIS A 98 -11.45 -18.96 -29.24
C HIS A 98 -12.01 -17.65 -28.68
N GLU A 99 -13.30 -17.66 -28.40
CA GLU A 99 -13.89 -16.84 -27.37
C GLU A 99 -12.77 -16.60 -26.37
N ILE A 100 -12.38 -15.31 -26.18
CA ILE A 100 -11.45 -14.90 -25.12
C ILE A 100 -11.88 -15.74 -23.96
N GLY A 101 -11.03 -16.74 -23.65
CA GLY A 101 -11.49 -17.84 -22.82
C GLY A 101 -12.01 -17.18 -21.57
N THR A 102 -13.31 -17.08 -21.52
CA THR A 102 -14.03 -16.72 -20.32
C THR A 102 -13.41 -17.65 -19.35
N ALA A 103 -12.39 -17.13 -18.63
CA ALA A 103 -11.54 -17.90 -17.74
C ALA A 103 -12.53 -18.73 -16.99
N ARG A 104 -12.58 -20.02 -17.31
CA ARG A 104 -13.65 -21.00 -17.05
C ARG A 104 -14.43 -20.52 -15.85
N SER A 105 -15.46 -19.70 -16.08
CA SER A 105 -16.36 -19.31 -15.03
C SER A 105 -16.85 -20.64 -14.51
N LEU A 106 -16.41 -21.02 -13.33
CA LEU A 106 -17.08 -22.07 -12.59
C LEU A 106 -18.56 -21.75 -12.80
N PRO A 107 -19.35 -22.66 -13.37
CA PRO A 107 -20.73 -22.36 -13.71
C PRO A 107 -21.35 -21.68 -12.50
N ALA A 108 -22.05 -20.57 -12.72
CA ALA A 108 -22.60 -19.74 -11.65
C ALA A 108 -23.28 -20.59 -10.56
N ASN A 109 -23.85 -21.70 -10.96
CA ASN A 109 -24.45 -22.71 -10.07
C ASN A 109 -23.49 -23.31 -9.04
N GLN A 110 -22.18 -23.45 -9.31
CA GLN A 110 -21.24 -23.95 -8.31
C GLN A 110 -20.90 -22.91 -7.23
N LEU A 111 -21.05 -21.63 -7.53
CA LEU A 111 -20.91 -20.57 -6.53
C LEU A 111 -22.09 -20.52 -5.55
N TYR A 112 -23.29 -20.91 -6.01
CA TYR A 112 -24.48 -20.95 -5.14
C TYR A 112 -24.53 -22.19 -4.23
N LEU A 113 -23.83 -23.27 -4.56
CA LEU A 113 -23.83 -24.52 -3.78
C LEU A 113 -22.73 -24.57 -2.72
N SER A 114 -21.74 -23.64 -2.74
CA SER A 114 -20.70 -23.62 -1.72
C SER A 114 -21.25 -23.08 -0.39
N SER A 115 -21.04 -23.83 0.70
CA SER A 115 -21.34 -23.36 2.05
C SER A 115 -20.68 -22.00 2.32
N PHE A 116 -21.31 -21.16 3.16
CA PHE A 116 -20.74 -19.88 3.59
C PHE A 116 -19.29 -20.04 4.04
N TRP A 117 -19.00 -21.04 4.86
CA TRP A 117 -17.67 -21.29 5.41
C TRP A 117 -16.62 -21.65 4.34
N GLN A 118 -17.01 -22.30 3.25
CA GLN A 118 -16.11 -22.60 2.12
C GLN A 118 -15.70 -21.34 1.33
N ARG A 119 -16.40 -20.23 1.53
CA ARG A 119 -16.09 -18.93 0.93
C ARG A 119 -15.26 -18.04 1.84
N VAL A 120 -15.03 -18.43 3.09
CA VAL A 120 -14.23 -17.66 4.04
C VAL A 120 -12.78 -18.14 3.96
N SER A 121 -11.85 -17.20 3.86
CA SER A 121 -10.42 -17.43 4.02
C SER A 121 -9.91 -16.56 5.16
N TYR A 122 -8.90 -17.04 5.86
CA TYR A 122 -8.26 -16.31 6.95
C TYR A 122 -6.82 -15.95 6.54
N ASP A 123 -6.52 -14.68 6.40
CA ASP A 123 -5.17 -14.22 6.14
C ASP A 123 -4.52 -13.77 7.45
N VAL A 124 -3.38 -14.36 7.78
CA VAL A 124 -2.53 -13.94 8.88
C VAL A 124 -1.31 -13.26 8.28
N ILE A 125 -1.08 -12.01 8.64
CA ILE A 125 0.00 -11.19 8.10
C ILE A 125 0.86 -10.70 9.25
N LEU A 126 2.19 -10.83 9.09
CA LEU A 126 3.18 -10.22 9.96
C LEU A 126 4.00 -9.25 9.12
N TYR A 127 4.21 -8.05 9.63
CA TYR A 127 4.95 -7.01 8.93
C TYR A 127 5.88 -6.23 9.87
N GLY A 128 6.89 -5.62 9.28
CA GLY A 128 7.78 -4.71 9.96
C GLY A 128 8.18 -3.56 9.06
N ALA A 129 8.68 -2.50 9.68
CA ALA A 129 9.26 -1.35 9.00
C ALA A 129 10.17 -0.58 9.95
N THR A 130 10.88 0.38 9.40
CA THR A 130 11.54 1.44 10.16
C THR A 130 11.04 2.78 9.69
N ARG A 131 11.00 3.77 10.56
CA ARG A 131 10.67 5.15 10.19
C ARG A 131 11.51 6.18 10.94
N ALA A 132 11.73 7.31 10.30
CA ALA A 132 12.19 8.52 10.94
C ALA A 132 10.99 9.31 11.49
N LYS A 133 11.15 9.98 12.62
CA LYS A 133 10.14 10.86 13.20
C LYS A 133 10.67 12.27 13.32
N GLY A 134 9.85 13.25 12.93
CA GLY A 134 10.07 14.66 13.17
C GLY A 134 9.06 15.21 14.17
N VAL A 135 9.43 16.26 14.88
CA VAL A 135 8.58 17.01 15.79
C VAL A 135 8.72 18.51 15.48
N MET A 136 7.64 19.25 15.63
CA MET A 136 7.69 20.71 15.61
C MET A 136 7.93 21.20 17.02
N LEU A 137 8.99 21.96 17.21
CA LEU A 137 9.30 22.68 18.45
C LEU A 137 9.22 24.18 18.13
N GLY A 138 8.09 24.80 18.49
CA GLY A 138 7.75 26.12 17.98
C GLY A 138 7.55 26.11 16.47
N ASP A 139 8.25 26.98 15.74
CA ASP A 139 8.20 27.08 14.27
C ASP A 139 9.28 26.22 13.56
N GLU A 140 10.13 25.55 14.31
CA GLU A 140 11.22 24.74 13.77
C GLU A 140 10.89 23.23 13.77
N ALA A 141 11.20 22.57 12.66
CA ALA A 141 11.05 21.14 12.53
C ALA A 141 12.36 20.44 12.93
N HIS A 142 12.32 19.65 14.00
CA HIS A 142 13.43 18.83 14.45
C HIS A 142 13.19 17.35 14.12
N ILE A 143 14.24 16.68 13.64
CA ILE A 143 14.20 15.23 13.37
C ILE A 143 14.82 14.52 14.56
N PHE A 144 14.10 13.55 15.13
CA PHE A 144 14.66 12.70 16.16
C PHE A 144 15.85 11.90 15.61
N PRO A 145 16.95 11.84 16.34
CA PRO A 145 18.10 11.06 15.90
C PRO A 145 17.75 9.55 15.87
N GLY A 146 18.10 8.89 14.76
CA GLY A 146 17.94 7.45 14.60
C GLY A 146 16.69 7.02 13.82
N GLN A 147 16.50 5.72 13.79
CA GLN A 147 15.38 5.05 13.12
C GLN A 147 14.58 4.29 14.18
N PHE A 148 13.26 4.34 14.08
CA PHE A 148 12.34 3.70 15.00
C PHE A 148 11.72 2.46 14.35
N GLY A 149 11.74 1.35 15.09
CA GLY A 149 11.17 0.09 14.63
C GLY A 149 9.64 0.08 14.72
N ILE A 150 9.02 -0.56 13.75
CA ILE A 150 7.59 -0.86 13.71
C ILE A 150 7.42 -2.34 13.46
N LEU A 151 6.59 -2.99 14.27
CA LEU A 151 6.18 -4.38 14.09
C LEU A 151 4.66 -4.46 14.17
N GLY A 152 4.05 -5.27 13.34
CA GLY A 152 2.61 -5.42 13.40
C GLY A 152 2.11 -6.71 12.80
N PHE A 153 0.82 -6.94 13.02
CA PHE A 153 0.08 -8.06 12.45
C PHE A 153 -1.31 -7.64 11.98
N ASN A 154 -1.85 -8.41 11.03
CA ASN A 154 -3.25 -8.33 10.65
C ASN A 154 -3.85 -9.75 10.62
N LEU A 155 -5.01 -9.93 11.21
CA LEU A 155 -5.81 -11.15 11.16
C LEU A 155 -7.08 -10.85 10.37
N ASN A 156 -7.16 -11.34 9.15
CA ASN A 156 -8.19 -10.95 8.18
C ASN A 156 -9.10 -12.14 7.81
N PRO A 157 -10.22 -12.37 8.46
CA PRO A 157 -11.30 -13.18 7.90
C PRO A 157 -11.94 -12.46 6.71
N MET A 158 -11.85 -13.08 5.53
CA MET A 158 -12.28 -12.52 4.26
C MET A 158 -13.30 -13.44 3.58
N TYR A 159 -14.47 -12.90 3.27
CA TYR A 159 -15.51 -13.60 2.51
C TYR A 159 -15.35 -13.32 1.01
N LYS A 160 -15.35 -14.38 0.20
CA LYS A 160 -15.22 -14.34 -1.24
C LYS A 160 -16.59 -14.20 -1.90
N PHE A 161 -16.88 -13.02 -2.45
CA PHE A 161 -18.11 -12.77 -3.22
C PHE A 161 -18.06 -13.39 -4.61
N ASN A 162 -16.92 -13.21 -5.28
CA ASN A 162 -16.67 -13.78 -6.61
C ASN A 162 -15.16 -14.02 -6.78
N ARG A 163 -14.70 -14.37 -7.99
CA ARG A 163 -13.30 -14.66 -8.25
C ARG A 163 -12.36 -13.44 -8.07
N PHE A 164 -12.92 -12.23 -8.14
CA PHE A 164 -12.14 -11.00 -8.09
C PHE A 164 -12.29 -10.24 -6.78
N LEU A 165 -13.44 -10.37 -6.10
CA LEU A 165 -13.77 -9.53 -4.96
C LEU A 165 -13.95 -10.35 -3.69
N LYS A 166 -13.23 -9.92 -2.65
CA LYS A 166 -13.44 -10.36 -1.27
C LYS A 166 -13.67 -9.14 -0.39
N ALA A 167 -14.43 -9.30 0.67
CA ALA A 167 -14.51 -8.32 1.73
C ALA A 167 -14.57 -9.00 3.09
N GLY A 168 -14.22 -8.27 4.12
CA GLY A 168 -14.17 -8.81 5.47
C GLY A 168 -13.79 -7.76 6.49
N ILE A 169 -13.35 -8.25 7.62
CA ILE A 169 -12.84 -7.44 8.73
C ILE A 169 -11.41 -7.83 9.04
N SER A 170 -10.72 -7.02 9.81
CA SER A 170 -9.38 -7.32 10.28
C SER A 170 -9.20 -6.88 11.72
N LEU A 171 -8.59 -7.72 12.52
CA LEU A 171 -7.96 -7.32 13.77
C LEU A 171 -6.51 -6.92 13.44
N ASP A 172 -6.19 -5.66 13.68
CA ASP A 172 -4.90 -5.05 13.37
C ASP A 172 -4.17 -4.72 14.65
N GLY A 173 -2.95 -5.21 14.80
CA GLY A 173 -2.08 -4.87 15.92
C GLY A 173 -0.77 -4.28 15.42
N GLN A 174 -0.28 -3.24 16.09
CA GLN A 174 0.98 -2.59 15.77
C GLN A 174 1.68 -2.10 17.04
N TYR A 175 2.96 -2.39 17.13
CA TYR A 175 3.92 -1.72 17.98
C TYR A 175 4.67 -0.69 17.15
N ASP A 176 4.71 0.56 17.60
CA ASP A 176 5.44 1.66 16.97
C ASP A 176 6.35 2.32 18.00
N GLU A 177 7.64 2.05 17.89
CA GLU A 177 8.65 2.58 18.81
C GLU A 177 8.68 4.12 18.86
N SER A 178 8.22 4.78 17.79
CA SER A 178 8.17 6.24 17.69
C SER A 178 6.87 6.86 18.18
N ALA A 179 5.85 6.04 18.53
CA ALA A 179 4.56 6.57 18.94
C ALA A 179 4.67 7.29 20.29
N ASN A 180 4.04 8.46 20.35
CA ASN A 180 3.91 9.26 21.56
C ASN A 180 5.25 9.64 22.25
N ILE A 181 6.36 9.66 21.51
CA ILE A 181 7.63 10.22 22.01
C ILE A 181 7.41 11.70 22.26
N TYR A 182 7.87 12.20 23.40
CA TYR A 182 7.77 13.59 23.80
C TYR A 182 9.14 14.18 24.15
N SER A 183 9.24 15.50 24.11
CA SER A 183 10.41 16.26 24.52
C SER A 183 10.05 17.22 25.66
N ASP A 184 11.05 17.74 26.34
CA ASP A 184 10.84 18.84 27.31
C ASP A 184 10.24 20.05 26.58
N GLU A 185 9.21 20.67 27.19
CA GLU A 185 8.51 21.83 26.59
C GLU A 185 9.38 23.09 26.56
N ILE A 186 10.42 23.15 27.39
CA ILE A 186 11.30 24.31 27.52
C ILE A 186 12.72 23.88 27.15
N ILE A 187 13.19 24.29 25.97
CA ILE A 187 14.57 24.13 25.57
C ILE A 187 15.28 25.47 25.79
N GLN A 188 16.30 25.47 26.64
CA GLN A 188 17.14 26.66 26.82
C GLN A 188 18.02 26.87 25.59
N VAL A 189 18.28 28.12 25.24
CA VAL A 189 19.13 28.47 24.09
C VAL A 189 20.50 27.84 24.25
N GLY A 190 20.84 26.92 23.33
CA GLY A 190 22.12 26.18 23.33
C GLY A 190 22.05 24.76 23.94
N GLU A 191 20.91 24.30 24.42
CA GLU A 191 20.70 22.91 24.85
C GLU A 191 20.10 22.09 23.71
N GLU A 192 20.59 20.85 23.53
CA GLU A 192 19.96 19.88 22.64
C GLU A 192 18.68 19.33 23.28
N PRO A 193 17.57 19.20 22.52
CA PRO A 193 16.32 18.68 23.05
C PRO A 193 16.48 17.24 23.54
N ARG A 194 16.05 16.96 24.74
CA ARG A 194 15.98 15.61 25.31
C ARG A 194 14.66 14.97 24.96
N PHE A 195 14.71 13.70 24.54
CA PHE A 195 13.55 12.94 24.10
C PHE A 195 13.28 11.77 25.05
N TYR A 196 12.02 11.61 25.39
CA TYR A 196 11.56 10.59 26.33
C TYR A 196 10.61 9.62 25.63
N ARG A 197 10.80 8.34 25.92
CA ARG A 197 9.89 7.29 25.45
C ARG A 197 8.74 7.13 26.43
N PRO A 198 7.49 7.04 25.95
CA PRO A 198 6.35 6.75 26.80
C PRO A 198 6.37 5.28 27.27
N PRO A 199 5.50 4.92 28.24
CA PRO A 199 5.27 3.53 28.60
C PRO A 199 4.84 2.67 27.40
N LEU A 200 5.22 1.39 27.40
CA LEU A 200 5.00 0.48 26.27
C LEU A 200 3.55 0.42 25.78
N HIS A 201 2.56 0.50 26.68
CA HIS A 201 1.15 0.47 26.30
C HIS A 201 0.70 1.67 25.47
N GLU A 202 1.43 2.77 25.50
CA GLU A 202 1.21 3.96 24.67
C GLU A 202 1.84 3.84 23.28
N GLN A 203 2.64 2.82 23.07
CA GLN A 203 3.28 2.50 21.80
C GLN A 203 2.60 1.34 21.06
N ILE A 204 1.57 0.73 21.68
CA ILE A 204 0.82 -0.38 21.09
C ILE A 204 -0.57 0.10 20.67
N GLY A 205 -0.89 -0.07 19.40
CA GLY A 205 -2.23 0.10 18.84
C GLY A 205 -2.85 -1.26 18.53
N ILE A 206 -4.10 -1.47 18.94
CA ILE A 206 -4.93 -2.59 18.49
C ILE A 206 -6.23 -2.00 17.98
N GLY A 207 -6.60 -2.32 16.75
CA GLY A 207 -7.76 -1.78 16.09
C GLY A 207 -8.54 -2.82 15.29
N LEU A 208 -9.72 -2.43 14.87
CA LEU A 208 -10.54 -3.18 13.93
C LEU A 208 -10.70 -2.37 12.66
N SER A 209 -10.62 -3.05 11.51
CA SER A 209 -10.85 -2.44 10.21
C SER A 209 -11.78 -3.27 9.33
N ALA A 210 -12.56 -2.57 8.50
CA ALA A 210 -13.23 -3.16 7.36
C ALA A 210 -12.24 -3.28 6.20
N ARG A 211 -12.26 -4.39 5.48
CA ARG A 211 -11.34 -4.71 4.40
C ARG A 211 -12.06 -5.04 3.12
N GLY A 212 -11.55 -4.50 2.00
CA GLY A 212 -11.88 -4.94 0.66
C GLY A 212 -10.63 -5.46 -0.05
N GLU A 213 -10.76 -6.55 -0.78
CA GLU A 213 -9.66 -7.12 -1.55
C GLU A 213 -10.09 -7.41 -2.97
N PHE A 214 -9.38 -6.82 -3.91
CA PHE A 214 -9.52 -7.11 -5.33
C PHE A 214 -8.41 -8.07 -5.76
N THR A 215 -8.80 -9.28 -6.14
CA THR A 215 -7.88 -10.39 -6.42
C THR A 215 -7.64 -10.52 -7.92
N MET A 216 -6.37 -10.57 -8.30
CA MET A 216 -5.88 -10.88 -9.65
C MET A 216 -5.06 -12.19 -9.63
N PRO A 217 -4.68 -12.76 -10.78
CA PRO A 217 -4.02 -14.08 -10.82
C PRO A 217 -2.75 -14.19 -9.97
N PHE A 218 -1.94 -13.13 -9.89
CA PHE A 218 -0.64 -13.16 -9.21
C PHE A 218 -0.55 -12.23 -8.01
N PHE A 219 -1.50 -11.32 -7.84
CA PHE A 219 -1.51 -10.36 -6.75
C PHE A 219 -2.94 -9.96 -6.36
N SER A 220 -3.09 -9.35 -5.21
CA SER A 220 -4.34 -8.73 -4.77
C SER A 220 -4.07 -7.34 -4.21
N ILE A 221 -5.00 -6.43 -4.43
CA ILE A 221 -5.02 -5.11 -3.80
C ILE A 221 -5.96 -5.19 -2.61
N ASN A 222 -5.45 -4.89 -1.43
CA ASN A 222 -6.23 -4.85 -0.20
C ASN A 222 -6.34 -3.39 0.28
N ILE A 223 -7.55 -2.95 0.51
CA ILE A 223 -7.85 -1.63 1.07
C ILE A 223 -8.59 -1.81 2.40
N GLY A 224 -8.31 -0.94 3.35
CA GLY A 224 -8.94 -1.02 4.66
C GLY A 224 -9.16 0.34 5.28
N VAL A 225 -10.22 0.45 6.08
CA VAL A 225 -10.47 1.60 6.95
C VAL A 225 -10.77 1.05 8.33
N GLY A 226 -10.03 1.52 9.32
CA GLY A 226 -10.11 1.03 10.68
C GLY A 226 -9.99 2.11 11.73
N HIS A 227 -10.23 1.70 12.96
CA HIS A 227 -10.13 2.54 14.13
C HIS A 227 -9.42 1.80 15.26
N ASN A 228 -8.46 2.48 15.91
CA ASN A 228 -7.79 1.92 17.09
C ASN A 228 -8.76 1.86 18.27
N LEU A 229 -8.84 0.70 18.91
CA LEU A 229 -9.69 0.43 20.07
C LEU A 229 -8.89 0.45 21.37
N PHE A 230 -7.66 -0.11 21.33
CA PHE A 230 -6.74 -0.11 22.46
C PHE A 230 -5.79 1.07 22.27
N TYR A 231 -5.65 1.89 23.31
CA TYR A 231 -4.91 3.14 23.32
C TYR A 231 -5.18 4.05 22.10
N ASN A 232 -6.25 4.82 22.23
CA ASN A 232 -6.69 5.75 21.17
C ASN A 232 -6.39 7.21 21.57
N LYS A 233 -5.10 7.51 21.80
CA LYS A 233 -4.61 8.84 22.18
C LYS A 233 -3.34 9.16 21.39
N GLY A 234 -2.98 10.45 21.37
CA GLY A 234 -1.76 10.93 20.73
C GLY A 234 -1.63 10.50 19.26
N ASP A 235 -0.51 9.93 18.90
CA ASP A 235 -0.19 9.49 17.54
C ASP A 235 -1.03 8.30 17.06
N LEU A 236 -1.58 7.50 17.99
CA LEU A 236 -2.42 6.35 17.68
C LEU A 236 -3.91 6.67 17.61
N LYS A 237 -4.28 7.96 17.80
CA LYS A 237 -5.68 8.39 17.83
C LYS A 237 -6.31 8.41 16.44
N GLY A 238 -7.53 7.89 16.36
CA GLY A 238 -8.43 8.12 15.21
C GLY A 238 -8.48 7.01 14.20
N LEU A 239 -9.00 7.37 13.03
CA LEU A 239 -9.15 6.47 11.89
C LEU A 239 -7.80 6.29 11.18
N TYR A 240 -7.52 5.06 10.82
CA TYR A 240 -6.41 4.72 9.94
C TYR A 240 -6.93 4.05 8.66
N GLN A 241 -6.17 4.18 7.60
CA GLN A 241 -6.43 3.51 6.34
C GLN A 241 -5.24 2.63 5.99
N ILE A 242 -5.52 1.52 5.32
CA ILE A 242 -4.49 0.60 4.83
C ILE A 242 -4.69 0.43 3.33
N LEU A 243 -3.61 0.61 2.61
CA LEU A 243 -3.50 0.26 1.20
C LEU A 243 -2.37 -0.73 1.05
N ALA A 244 -2.67 -1.94 0.64
CA ALA A 244 -1.67 -2.99 0.54
C ALA A 244 -1.77 -3.80 -0.75
N LEU A 245 -0.62 -4.27 -1.20
CA LEU A 245 -0.47 -5.28 -2.22
C LEU A 245 -0.07 -6.59 -1.56
N LYS A 246 -0.73 -7.66 -1.94
CA LYS A 246 -0.37 -9.02 -1.61
C LYS A 246 0.10 -9.71 -2.88
N VAL A 247 1.35 -10.14 -2.95
CA VAL A 247 1.93 -10.84 -4.10
C VAL A 247 2.04 -12.32 -3.75
N SER A 248 1.31 -13.17 -4.47
CA SER A 248 1.29 -14.62 -4.23
C SER A 248 2.65 -15.25 -4.56
N VAL A 249 3.26 -15.91 -3.59
CA VAL A 249 4.49 -16.70 -3.75
C VAL A 249 4.14 -18.17 -3.96
N THR A 250 3.19 -18.66 -3.17
CA THR A 250 2.60 -19.98 -3.30
C THR A 250 1.08 -19.88 -3.25
N ARG A 251 0.38 -21.01 -3.23
CA ARG A 251 -1.10 -21.01 -3.06
C ARG A 251 -1.56 -20.34 -1.76
N ASN A 252 -0.75 -20.45 -0.71
CA ASN A 252 -1.10 -20.00 0.63
C ASN A 252 -0.20 -18.88 1.16
N LEU A 253 1.04 -18.77 0.65
CA LEU A 253 2.01 -17.78 1.10
C LEU A 253 2.04 -16.58 0.14
N PHE A 254 2.05 -15.38 0.70
CA PHE A 254 2.17 -14.15 -0.07
C PHE A 254 3.07 -13.12 0.62
N LEU A 255 3.71 -12.29 -0.17
CA LEU A 255 4.39 -11.08 0.29
C LEU A 255 3.35 -9.98 0.49
N HIS A 256 3.50 -9.22 1.55
CA HIS A 256 2.66 -8.08 1.89
C HIS A 256 3.48 -6.79 1.83
N VAL A 257 3.06 -5.87 0.99
CA VAL A 257 3.66 -4.54 0.89
C VAL A 257 2.54 -3.53 0.99
N GLY A 258 2.48 -2.79 2.07
CA GLY A 258 1.39 -1.87 2.34
C GLY A 258 1.84 -0.56 2.94
N TYR A 259 0.89 0.35 3.01
CA TYR A 259 0.98 1.60 3.73
C TYR A 259 -0.19 1.72 4.70
N GLN A 260 0.13 2.14 5.91
CA GLN A 260 -0.86 2.70 6.82
C GLN A 260 -0.86 4.21 6.67
N LEU A 261 -2.05 4.77 6.53
CA LEU A 261 -2.28 6.20 6.37
C LEU A 261 -3.13 6.73 7.52
N HIS A 262 -2.94 7.99 7.87
CA HIS A 262 -3.85 8.75 8.72
C HIS A 262 -4.49 9.87 7.92
N LYS A 263 -5.77 10.14 8.15
CA LYS A 263 -6.52 11.20 7.46
C LYS A 263 -6.43 11.14 5.93
N PHE A 264 -6.31 9.93 5.35
CA PHE A 264 -6.25 9.62 3.92
C PHE A 264 -5.06 10.20 3.13
N HIS A 265 -4.21 11.02 3.72
CA HIS A 265 -3.09 11.65 2.99
C HIS A 265 -1.75 11.58 3.72
N ASN A 266 -1.77 11.41 5.04
CA ASN A 266 -0.52 11.36 5.80
C ASN A 266 -0.02 9.91 5.90
N PRO A 267 1.07 9.54 5.22
CA PRO A 267 1.67 8.22 5.38
C PRO A 267 2.18 8.08 6.82
N ASN A 268 1.70 7.06 7.53
CA ASN A 268 2.17 6.75 8.86
C ASN A 268 3.41 5.85 8.80
N ASN A 269 3.25 4.70 8.20
CA ASN A 269 4.35 3.74 8.05
C ASN A 269 4.18 2.81 6.86
N LEU A 270 5.32 2.32 6.38
CA LEU A 270 5.40 1.22 5.44
C LEU A 270 5.12 -0.10 6.19
N MET A 271 4.48 -1.05 5.52
CA MET A 271 4.17 -2.38 6.04
C MET A 271 4.79 -3.41 5.10
N LEU A 272 6.01 -3.85 5.40
CA LEU A 272 6.69 -4.89 4.63
C LEU A 272 6.62 -6.20 5.39
N GLY A 273 6.07 -7.24 4.78
CA GLY A 273 5.86 -8.48 5.51
C GLY A 273 5.49 -9.66 4.64
N VAL A 274 5.12 -10.70 5.35
CA VAL A 274 4.66 -11.96 4.78
C VAL A 274 3.30 -12.32 5.35
N GLY A 275 2.49 -12.99 4.56
CA GLY A 275 1.20 -13.47 5.01
C GLY A 275 0.94 -14.89 4.58
N HIS A 276 0.20 -15.60 5.40
CA HIS A 276 -0.30 -16.95 5.10
C HIS A 276 -1.82 -16.94 5.03
N ARG A 277 -2.36 -17.58 4.01
CA ARG A 277 -3.80 -17.73 3.78
C ARG A 277 -4.25 -19.15 4.12
N PHE A 278 -5.17 -19.25 5.05
CA PHE A 278 -5.85 -20.49 5.39
C PHE A 278 -7.19 -20.51 4.65
N HIS A 279 -7.47 -21.64 3.99
CA HIS A 279 -8.75 -21.89 3.33
C HIS A 279 -9.49 -22.98 4.12
N ASN A 280 -10.79 -22.83 4.24
CA ASN A 280 -11.67 -23.89 4.72
C ASN A 280 -12.10 -24.81 3.58
#